data_1a4904f51f6395b9e3155c873b2be53f
#
_entry.id   1a4904f51f6395b9e3155c873b2be53f
#
_cell.length_a   1.000
_cell.length_b   1.000
_cell.length_c   1.000
_cell.angle_alpha   90.00
_cell.angle_beta   90.00
_cell.angle_gamma   90.00
#
_symmetry.space_group_name_H-M   'P 1'
#
loop_
_entity.id
_entity.type
_entity.pdbx_description
1 polymer ?
#
loop_
_entity_poly.entity_id
_entity_poly.type
_entity_poly.pdbx_seq_one_letter_code
_entity_poly.pdbx_strand_id
1 'polypeptide(L)'
;MKVIYEDNQIIVIEKEPNIPSQQDKTGDIDMLTMVKQYIKEKYNKPGEVYIGLVHRLDRPVGGVMVFARTSKSASRLSEQVRNKTLQKTYIAVVDGIIENKKGTLNDYLYKDERNNISKVVKSDKKNGKIE
;
A
#
# COMPACT_ATOMS: atom_id res chain seq x y z
N MET A 1 -9.36 -13.46 -1.06
CA MET A 1 -7.98 -12.97 -1.27
C MET A 1 -7.30 -13.87 -2.30
N LYS A 2 -6.75 -13.28 -3.35
CA LYS A 2 -6.02 -14.02 -4.39
C LYS A 2 -4.52 -13.87 -4.16
N VAL A 3 -3.81 -14.99 -4.00
CA VAL A 3 -2.35 -15.03 -3.89
C VAL A 3 -1.77 -15.10 -5.30
N ILE A 4 -0.87 -14.17 -5.64
CA ILE A 4 -0.21 -14.07 -6.94
C ILE A 4 1.13 -14.79 -6.92
N TYR A 5 1.89 -14.62 -5.83
CA TYR A 5 3.19 -15.23 -5.62
C TYR A 5 3.44 -15.46 -4.13
N GLU A 6 4.15 -16.51 -3.81
CA GLU A 6 4.53 -16.82 -2.43
C GLU A 6 5.82 -17.63 -2.40
N ASP A 7 6.73 -17.23 -1.50
CA ASP A 7 7.92 -18.00 -1.12
C ASP A 7 8.18 -17.89 0.40
N ASN A 8 9.35 -18.29 0.85
CA ASN A 8 9.72 -18.24 2.28
C ASN A 8 9.99 -16.81 2.79
N GLN A 9 10.12 -15.81 1.92
CA GLN A 9 10.51 -14.44 2.26
C GLN A 9 9.37 -13.45 2.08
N ILE A 10 8.54 -13.64 1.03
CA ILE A 10 7.48 -12.70 0.66
C ILE A 10 6.19 -13.44 0.28
N ILE A 11 5.10 -12.72 0.35
CA ILE A 11 3.83 -13.08 -0.26
C ILE A 11 3.27 -11.87 -1.01
N VAL A 12 2.84 -12.10 -2.24
CA VAL A 12 2.23 -11.10 -3.12
C VAL A 12 0.77 -11.47 -3.34
N ILE A 13 -0.12 -10.52 -3.09
CA ILE A 13 -1.56 -10.73 -3.18
C ILE A 13 -2.23 -9.65 -4.01
N GLU A 14 -3.41 -9.93 -4.49
CA GLU A 14 -4.33 -8.94 -5.02
C GLU A 14 -5.26 -8.46 -3.91
N LYS A 15 -5.17 -7.17 -3.60
CA LYS A 15 -6.10 -6.49 -2.69
C LYS A 15 -7.32 -6.07 -3.50
N GLU A 16 -8.49 -6.48 -3.06
CA GLU A 16 -9.75 -5.99 -3.62
C GLU A 16 -10.05 -4.55 -3.13
N PRO A 17 -10.78 -3.74 -3.92
CA PRO A 17 -11.27 -2.45 -3.46
C PRO A 17 -12.08 -2.57 -2.16
N ASN A 18 -12.06 -1.52 -1.36
CA ASN A 18 -12.79 -1.38 -0.09
C ASN A 18 -12.29 -2.24 1.09
N ILE A 19 -11.23 -3.03 0.91
CA ILE A 19 -10.57 -3.72 2.02
C ILE A 19 -9.42 -2.84 2.53
N PRO A 20 -9.32 -2.55 3.86
CA PRO A 20 -8.18 -1.83 4.42
C PRO A 20 -6.87 -2.62 4.26
N SER A 21 -5.75 -1.95 4.08
CA SER A 21 -4.42 -2.60 4.04
C SER A 21 -3.97 -3.11 5.41
N GLN A 22 -4.39 -2.42 6.46
CA GLN A 22 -4.18 -2.75 7.88
C GLN A 22 -5.39 -2.31 8.69
N GLN A 23 -5.49 -2.77 9.91
CA GLN A 23 -6.58 -2.39 10.82
C GLN A 23 -6.74 -0.87 10.90
N ASP A 24 -7.96 -0.41 10.77
CA ASP A 24 -8.38 0.98 10.91
C ASP A 24 -9.48 1.14 11.97
N LYS A 25 -10.06 2.33 12.08
CA LYS A 25 -11.10 2.65 13.08
C LYS A 25 -12.43 1.95 12.83
N THR A 26 -12.65 1.37 11.66
CA THR A 26 -13.91 0.71 11.30
C THR A 26 -14.05 -0.66 11.94
N GLY A 27 -12.92 -1.31 12.27
CA GLY A 27 -12.91 -2.68 12.76
C GLY A 27 -13.14 -3.74 11.68
N ASP A 28 -13.23 -3.34 10.41
CA ASP A 28 -13.35 -4.27 9.30
C ASP A 28 -12.10 -5.13 9.17
N ILE A 29 -12.27 -6.35 8.63
CA ILE A 29 -11.14 -7.23 8.36
C ILE A 29 -10.20 -6.58 7.34
N ASP A 30 -8.93 -6.61 7.62
CA ASP A 30 -7.89 -5.98 6.79
C ASP A 30 -6.98 -7.00 6.11
N MET A 31 -6.24 -6.55 5.09
CA MET A 31 -5.36 -7.43 4.31
C MET A 31 -4.26 -8.07 5.13
N LEU A 32 -3.66 -7.34 6.09
CA LEU A 32 -2.60 -7.89 6.94
C LEU A 32 -3.12 -9.04 7.80
N THR A 33 -4.32 -8.90 8.36
CA THR A 33 -4.99 -9.95 9.13
C THR A 33 -5.33 -11.15 8.27
N MET A 34 -5.87 -10.93 7.06
CA MET A 34 -6.20 -12.00 6.12
C MET A 34 -4.95 -12.78 5.69
N VAL A 35 -3.84 -12.11 5.42
CA VAL A 35 -2.57 -12.75 5.04
C VAL A 35 -1.99 -13.55 6.21
N LYS A 36 -2.03 -13.03 7.44
CA LYS A 36 -1.60 -13.78 8.64
C LYS A 36 -2.40 -15.06 8.81
N GLN A 37 -3.71 -14.97 8.70
CA GLN A 37 -4.60 -16.13 8.82
C GLN A 37 -4.32 -17.16 7.74
N TYR A 38 -4.21 -16.73 6.47
CA TYR A 38 -3.88 -17.62 5.35
C TYR A 38 -2.58 -18.40 5.59
N ILE A 39 -1.50 -17.72 6.00
CA ILE A 39 -0.20 -18.35 6.27
C ILE A 39 -0.30 -19.31 7.47
N LYS A 40 -1.03 -18.93 8.51
CA LYS A 40 -1.24 -19.76 9.70
C LYS A 40 -1.93 -21.06 9.35
N GLU A 41 -3.01 -20.99 8.60
CA GLU A 41 -3.80 -22.16 8.19
C GLU A 41 -3.04 -23.05 7.21
N LYS A 42 -2.48 -22.47 6.14
CA LYS A 42 -1.76 -23.21 5.09
C LYS A 42 -0.57 -24.01 5.62
N TYR A 43 0.13 -23.48 6.61
CA TYR A 43 1.35 -24.11 7.15
C TYR A 43 1.15 -24.69 8.56
N ASN A 44 -0.09 -24.78 9.05
CA ASN A 44 -0.43 -25.28 10.39
C ASN A 44 0.47 -24.70 11.48
N LYS A 45 0.73 -23.38 11.42
CA LYS A 45 1.65 -22.73 12.36
C LYS A 45 1.00 -22.57 13.73
N PRO A 46 1.63 -23.07 14.81
CA PRO A 46 1.19 -22.77 16.16
C PRO A 46 1.49 -21.30 16.50
N GLY A 47 0.60 -20.63 17.21
CA GLY A 47 0.81 -19.29 17.73
C GLY A 47 0.67 -18.17 16.69
N GLU A 48 1.34 -17.06 16.96
CA GLU A 48 1.31 -15.84 16.14
C GLU A 48 2.18 -15.99 14.88
N VAL A 49 1.65 -15.52 13.74
CA VAL A 49 2.39 -15.47 12.47
C VAL A 49 2.89 -14.05 12.23
N TYR A 50 4.19 -13.91 12.02
CA TYR A 50 4.77 -12.65 11.60
C TYR A 50 4.50 -12.40 10.13
N ILE A 51 3.91 -11.23 9.83
CA ILE A 51 3.80 -10.66 8.47
C ILE A 51 4.12 -9.17 8.58
N GLY A 52 5.10 -8.72 7.78
CA GLY A 52 5.52 -7.32 7.71
C GLY A 52 4.79 -6.56 6.61
N LEU A 53 4.12 -5.46 6.98
CA LEU A 53 3.52 -4.52 6.04
C LEU A 53 4.57 -3.49 5.64
N VAL A 54 4.96 -3.43 4.37
CA VAL A 54 6.03 -2.57 3.87
C VAL A 54 5.53 -1.40 3.01
N HIS A 55 4.33 -1.51 2.48
CA HIS A 55 3.61 -0.44 1.79
C HIS A 55 2.10 -0.63 1.93
N ARG A 56 1.33 0.38 1.55
CA ARG A 56 -0.13 0.36 1.64
C ARG A 56 -0.76 0.82 0.34
N LEU A 57 -1.96 0.34 0.08
CA LEU A 57 -2.93 0.92 -0.84
C LEU A 57 -4.08 1.49 -0.01
N ASP A 58 -4.64 2.59 -0.44
CA ASP A 58 -5.81 3.17 0.20
C ASP A 58 -7.01 2.22 0.12
N ARG A 59 -7.95 2.35 1.04
CA ARG A 59 -9.09 1.45 1.16
C ARG A 59 -9.87 1.27 -0.15
N PRO A 60 -10.26 2.33 -0.89
CA PRO A 60 -11.00 2.19 -2.14
C PRO A 60 -10.18 1.66 -3.31
N VAL A 61 -8.85 1.62 -3.19
CA VAL A 61 -7.95 1.22 -4.28
C VAL A 61 -7.74 -0.29 -4.24
N GLY A 62 -7.93 -0.96 -5.37
CA GLY A 62 -7.53 -2.35 -5.60
C GLY A 62 -6.14 -2.44 -6.22
N GLY A 63 -5.49 -3.60 -6.13
CA GLY A 63 -4.22 -3.83 -6.79
C GLY A 63 -3.27 -4.76 -6.06
N VAL A 64 -2.06 -4.85 -6.56
CA VAL A 64 -1.03 -5.78 -6.07
C VAL A 64 -0.35 -5.22 -4.82
N MET A 65 -0.27 -6.04 -3.79
CA MET A 65 0.47 -5.74 -2.56
C MET A 65 1.46 -6.85 -2.24
N VAL A 66 2.65 -6.46 -1.78
CA VAL A 66 3.67 -7.36 -1.25
C VAL A 66 3.76 -7.24 0.26
N PHE A 67 3.84 -8.39 0.94
CA PHE A 67 4.08 -8.50 2.38
C PHE A 67 5.34 -9.31 2.62
N ALA A 68 6.06 -8.96 3.68
CA ALA A 68 7.23 -9.70 4.12
C ALA A 68 6.81 -10.83 5.06
N ARG A 69 7.36 -12.02 4.88
CA ARG A 69 7.14 -13.20 5.75
C ARG A 69 8.19 -13.32 6.86
N THR A 70 9.24 -12.51 6.79
CA THR A 70 10.31 -12.46 7.80
C THR A 70 10.70 -11.02 8.11
N SER A 71 11.26 -10.76 9.28
CA SER A 71 11.77 -9.43 9.66
C SER A 71 12.90 -8.97 8.73
N LYS A 72 13.73 -9.90 8.27
CA LYS A 72 14.82 -9.62 7.33
C LYS A 72 14.29 -9.15 5.97
N SER A 73 13.27 -9.82 5.42
CA SER A 73 12.65 -9.39 4.16
C SER A 73 11.88 -8.08 4.33
N ALA A 74 11.24 -7.86 5.50
CA ALA A 74 10.59 -6.59 5.80
C ALA A 74 11.57 -5.41 5.79
N SER A 75 12.73 -5.57 6.42
CA SER A 75 13.78 -4.55 6.41
C SER A 75 14.25 -4.22 4.99
N ARG A 76 14.56 -5.24 4.18
CA ARG A 76 15.01 -5.07 2.80
C ARG A 76 13.98 -4.40 1.90
N LEU A 77 12.72 -4.82 1.98
CA LEU A 77 11.64 -4.22 1.21
C LEU A 77 11.36 -2.78 1.64
N SER A 78 11.38 -2.51 2.96
CA SER A 78 11.22 -1.14 3.49
C SER A 78 12.35 -0.22 3.03
N GLU A 79 13.56 -0.72 2.91
CA GLU A 79 14.68 0.02 2.34
C GLU A 79 14.46 0.34 0.86
N GLN A 80 14.00 -0.62 0.06
CA GLN A 80 13.67 -0.39 -1.35
C GLN A 80 12.55 0.64 -1.51
N VAL A 81 11.52 0.61 -0.66
CA VAL A 81 10.44 1.62 -0.67
C VAL A 81 11.00 3.00 -0.34
N ARG A 82 11.84 3.11 0.70
CA ARG A 82 12.46 4.38 1.13
C ARG A 82 13.38 4.97 0.07
N ASN A 83 14.19 4.12 -0.56
CA ASN A 83 15.14 4.52 -1.60
C ASN A 83 14.48 4.65 -2.99
N LYS A 84 13.15 4.48 -3.08
CA LYS A 84 12.38 4.55 -4.33
C LYS A 84 12.88 3.58 -5.43
N THR A 85 13.52 2.49 -5.05
CA THR A 85 13.98 1.44 -5.98
C THR A 85 12.88 0.41 -6.27
N LEU A 86 11.88 0.28 -5.38
CA LEU A 86 10.67 -0.47 -5.66
C LEU A 86 9.77 0.38 -6.57
N GLN A 87 9.73 0.01 -7.86
CA GLN A 87 8.90 0.69 -8.84
C GLN A 87 7.42 0.34 -8.62
N LYS A 88 6.56 1.36 -8.65
CA LYS A 88 5.11 1.21 -8.52
C LYS A 88 4.43 1.81 -9.73
N THR A 89 3.58 1.02 -10.35
CA THR A 89 2.77 1.45 -11.50
C THR A 89 1.30 1.40 -11.12
N TYR A 90 0.56 2.45 -11.44
CA TYR A 90 -0.86 2.59 -11.15
C TYR A 90 -1.64 2.87 -12.44
N ILE A 91 -2.88 2.45 -12.46
CA ILE A 91 -3.86 2.82 -13.48
C ILE A 91 -4.91 3.68 -12.77
N ALA A 92 -5.22 4.83 -13.35
CA ALA A 92 -6.25 5.74 -12.84
C ALA A 92 -7.21 6.14 -13.95
N VAL A 93 -8.47 6.27 -13.60
CA VAL A 93 -9.49 6.87 -14.47
C VAL A 93 -9.53 8.36 -14.15
N VAL A 94 -9.44 9.20 -15.16
CA VAL A 94 -9.49 10.66 -15.03
C VAL A 94 -10.67 11.20 -15.85
N ASP A 95 -11.17 12.37 -15.45
CA ASP A 95 -12.17 13.09 -16.20
C ASP A 95 -11.52 13.92 -17.32
N GLY A 96 -12.15 13.96 -18.51
CA GLY A 96 -11.68 14.70 -19.66
C GLY A 96 -10.68 13.95 -20.54
N ILE A 97 -10.05 14.69 -21.44
CA ILE A 97 -9.08 14.16 -22.42
C ILE A 97 -7.69 14.70 -22.07
N ILE A 98 -6.75 13.79 -21.87
CA ILE A 98 -5.33 14.14 -21.67
C ILE A 98 -4.69 14.35 -23.05
N GLU A 99 -4.32 15.59 -23.38
CA GLU A 99 -3.70 15.93 -24.65
C GLU A 99 -2.30 15.31 -24.79
N ASN A 100 -1.51 15.35 -23.73
CA ASN A 100 -0.16 14.81 -23.72
C ASN A 100 -0.13 13.36 -23.22
N LYS A 101 0.34 12.43 -24.05
CA LYS A 101 0.45 11.01 -23.70
C LYS A 101 1.44 10.70 -22.59
N LYS A 102 2.37 11.62 -22.30
CA LYS A 102 3.39 11.49 -21.24
C LYS A 102 3.66 12.87 -20.63
N GLY A 103 3.90 12.90 -19.34
CA GLY A 103 4.26 14.10 -18.61
C GLY A 103 4.68 13.80 -17.19
N THR A 104 5.20 14.81 -16.50
CA THR A 104 5.53 14.75 -15.07
C THR A 104 4.77 15.87 -14.38
N LEU A 105 4.05 15.52 -13.33
CA LEU A 105 3.39 16.47 -12.44
C LEU A 105 4.22 16.61 -11.17
N ASN A 106 4.57 17.84 -10.80
CA ASN A 106 5.30 18.16 -9.57
C ASN A 106 4.49 19.16 -8.79
N ASP A 107 3.81 18.70 -7.77
CA ASP A 107 2.89 19.51 -6.99
C ASP A 107 3.22 19.45 -5.51
N TYR A 108 2.95 20.54 -4.78
CA TYR A 108 2.92 20.52 -3.32
C TYR A 108 1.53 20.12 -2.86
N LEU A 109 1.44 19.07 -2.04
CA LEU A 109 0.18 18.61 -1.50
C LEU A 109 0.03 19.01 -0.03
N TYR A 110 -1.12 19.57 0.31
CA TYR A 110 -1.55 19.80 1.67
C TYR A 110 -2.70 18.88 2.02
N LYS A 111 -2.57 18.13 3.12
CA LYS A 111 -3.65 17.28 3.62
C LYS A 111 -4.43 18.03 4.72
N ASP A 112 -5.69 18.28 4.45
CA ASP A 112 -6.66 18.70 5.45
C ASP A 112 -7.15 17.45 6.21
N GLU A 113 -6.59 17.21 7.38
CA GLU A 113 -6.92 16.01 8.18
C GLU A 113 -8.37 16.02 8.70
N ARG A 114 -8.97 17.20 8.91
CA ARG A 114 -10.34 17.33 9.41
C ARG A 114 -11.36 16.87 8.38
N ASN A 115 -11.14 17.25 7.14
CA ASN A 115 -12.02 16.91 6.02
C ASN A 115 -11.53 15.69 5.22
N ASN A 116 -10.36 15.13 5.57
CA ASN A 116 -9.69 14.05 4.85
C ASN A 116 -9.53 14.31 3.34
N ILE A 117 -9.19 15.57 2.99
CA ILE A 117 -9.03 16.02 1.60
C ILE A 117 -7.58 16.46 1.38
N SER A 118 -6.98 15.99 0.28
CA SER A 118 -5.69 16.51 -0.20
C SER A 118 -5.91 17.57 -1.27
N LYS A 119 -5.19 18.70 -1.18
CA LYS A 119 -5.28 19.84 -2.10
C LYS A 119 -3.90 20.21 -2.61
N VAL A 120 -3.82 20.55 -3.90
CA VAL A 120 -2.63 21.15 -4.49
C VAL A 120 -2.48 22.59 -3.96
N VAL A 121 -1.28 22.96 -3.52
CA VAL A 121 -0.95 24.28 -3.03
C VAL A 121 0.25 24.86 -3.76
N LYS A 122 0.27 26.19 -3.93
CA LYS A 122 1.27 26.89 -4.77
C LYS A 122 2.68 27.05 -4.14
N SER A 123 2.86 26.75 -2.86
CA SER A 123 4.15 26.92 -2.18
C SER A 123 4.24 26.08 -0.92
N ASP A 124 5.46 25.84 -0.49
CA ASP A 124 5.82 25.19 0.77
C ASP A 124 5.35 26.03 1.98
N LYS A 125 4.08 25.95 2.30
CA LYS A 125 3.62 26.35 3.63
C LYS A 125 4.00 25.20 4.54
N LYS A 126 4.66 25.50 5.65
CA LYS A 126 5.31 24.67 6.70
C LYS A 126 4.75 23.27 7.05
N ASN A 127 3.79 22.72 6.32
CA ASN A 127 3.17 21.42 6.51
C ASN A 127 2.87 20.66 5.20
N GLY A 128 3.40 21.08 4.07
CA GLY A 128 3.26 20.37 2.80
C GLY A 128 4.25 19.19 2.75
N LYS A 129 3.76 17.97 2.64
CA LYS A 129 4.60 16.83 2.24
C LYS A 129 4.67 16.82 0.72
N ILE A 130 5.88 16.74 0.18
CA ILE A 130 6.11 16.38 -1.24
C ILE A 130 5.92 14.86 -1.32
N GLU A 131 4.95 14.41 -2.07
CA GLU A 131 4.78 12.99 -2.43
C GLU A 131 5.27 12.72 -3.84
#